data_8f516dd8fb9a225c38131c44305306e2
#
_entry.id   8f516dd8fb9a225c38131c44305306e2
#
_cell.length_a   1.000
_cell.length_b   1.000
_cell.length_c   1.000
_cell.angle_alpha   90.00
_cell.angle_beta   90.00
_cell.angle_gamma   90.00
#
_symmetry.space_group_name_H-M   'P 1'
#
loop_
_entity.id
_entity.type
_entity.pdbx_description
1 polymer ?
#
loop_
_entity_poly.entity_id
_entity_poly.type
_entity_poly.pdbx_seq_one_letter_code
_entity_poly.pdbx_strand_id
1 'polypeptide(L)'
;MKQITAVLFIVMSLMISAQENKYSEKEFQQKLDSIKAEGNLLYSHEIASWNSGDLMAANKKLHEIAQSYLTYKSNDTVKTVFLNKDQNLVVAEYSFKNSQRKPVRENMQHRKPNQTELNINKIRSTVISQLSDPKYEVGVPEGYNLNIIIVPINENYKVYLIPGTSQSGVIPFGNDYLFITDKEGKITSNQRFHSRLIPAFTQGENGTLTMATHSHLRTNPFISATDICTFKLYAPLTKLEEFSVYSPALGIYMKYNYKKDSIEKTKDPL
;
A
#
# COMPACT_ATOMS: atom_id res chain seq x y z
N MET A 1 56.70 19.10 6.06
CA MET A 1 55.32 19.04 6.61
C MET A 1 54.21 19.56 5.68
N LYS A 2 54.41 20.53 4.80
CA LYS A 2 53.39 21.04 3.87
C LYS A 2 52.92 20.04 2.78
N GLN A 3 53.77 19.09 2.36
CA GLN A 3 53.45 18.10 1.33
C GLN A 3 52.57 16.94 1.86
N ILE A 4 52.69 16.56 3.13
CA ILE A 4 51.87 15.48 3.73
C ILE A 4 50.42 15.91 3.93
N THR A 5 50.19 17.20 4.22
CA THR A 5 48.82 17.74 4.40
C THR A 5 48.04 17.79 3.09
N ALA A 6 48.70 18.06 1.95
CA ALA A 6 48.06 18.09 0.65
C ALA A 6 47.62 16.70 0.17
N VAL A 7 48.42 15.66 0.46
CA VAL A 7 48.07 14.27 0.10
C VAL A 7 46.89 13.75 0.95
N LEU A 8 46.82 14.14 2.22
CA LEU A 8 45.71 13.76 3.09
C LEU A 8 44.39 14.40 2.66
N PHE A 9 44.41 15.63 2.16
CA PHE A 9 43.22 16.31 1.63
C PHE A 9 42.73 15.69 0.30
N ILE A 10 43.66 15.26 -0.56
CA ILE A 10 43.32 14.59 -1.84
C ILE A 10 42.70 13.20 -1.58
N VAL A 11 43.22 12.44 -0.62
CA VAL A 11 42.68 11.13 -0.23
C VAL A 11 41.30 11.28 0.42
N MET A 12 41.06 12.33 1.22
CA MET A 12 39.76 12.60 1.83
C MET A 12 38.72 13.08 0.80
N SER A 13 39.12 13.83 -0.23
CA SER A 13 38.22 14.24 -1.33
C SER A 13 37.86 13.08 -2.27
N LEU A 14 38.70 12.07 -2.42
CA LEU A 14 38.42 10.86 -3.17
C LEU A 14 37.46 9.91 -2.45
N MET A 15 37.42 9.95 -1.10
CA MET A 15 36.48 9.16 -0.30
C MET A 15 35.06 9.72 -0.32
N ILE A 16 34.84 10.99 -0.69
CA ILE A 16 33.52 11.62 -0.77
C ILE A 16 32.83 11.33 -2.11
N SER A 17 33.56 10.88 -3.13
CA SER A 17 33.04 10.66 -4.50
C SER A 17 32.60 9.22 -4.79
N ALA A 18 32.76 8.28 -3.87
CA ALA A 18 32.44 6.87 -4.09
C ALA A 18 31.16 6.45 -3.37
N GLN A 19 30.09 7.21 -3.52
CA GLN A 19 28.76 6.65 -3.36
C GLN A 19 28.37 6.05 -4.72
N GLU A 20 29.06 4.95 -5.08
CA GLU A 20 28.74 4.17 -6.28
C GLU A 20 27.25 3.82 -6.25
N ASN A 21 26.58 4.04 -7.36
CA ASN A 21 25.19 3.62 -7.58
C ASN A 21 25.10 2.13 -7.25
N LYS A 22 24.51 1.78 -6.12
CA LYS A 22 24.31 0.40 -5.63
C LYS A 22 23.55 -0.47 -6.64
N TYR A 23 22.94 0.15 -7.65
CA TYR A 23 22.13 -0.48 -8.69
C TYR A 23 22.56 0.03 -10.06
N SER A 24 22.67 -0.86 -11.05
CA SER A 24 22.70 -0.46 -12.45
C SER A 24 21.36 0.17 -12.86
N GLU A 25 21.34 0.97 -13.91
CA GLU A 25 20.08 1.58 -14.42
C GLU A 25 19.01 0.52 -14.74
N LYS A 26 19.43 -0.63 -15.27
CA LYS A 26 18.52 -1.75 -15.57
C LYS A 26 17.91 -2.35 -14.29
N GLU A 27 18.72 -2.63 -13.30
CA GLU A 27 18.25 -3.15 -11.99
C GLU A 27 17.34 -2.15 -11.28
N PHE A 28 17.72 -0.87 -11.34
CA PHE A 28 16.92 0.20 -10.77
C PHE A 28 15.53 0.26 -11.44
N GLN A 29 15.47 0.25 -12.76
CA GLN A 29 14.21 0.27 -13.50
C GLN A 29 13.37 -0.99 -13.24
N GLN A 30 13.97 -2.17 -13.23
CA GLN A 30 13.27 -3.42 -12.89
C GLN A 30 12.66 -3.37 -11.47
N LYS A 31 13.38 -2.76 -10.53
CA LYS A 31 12.86 -2.56 -9.17
C LYS A 31 11.65 -1.63 -9.15
N LEU A 32 11.71 -0.50 -9.84
CA LEU A 32 10.57 0.43 -9.97
C LEU A 32 9.37 -0.22 -10.64
N ASP A 33 9.58 -0.99 -11.71
CA ASP A 33 8.52 -1.69 -12.42
C ASP A 33 7.84 -2.74 -11.52
N SER A 34 8.63 -3.48 -10.72
CA SER A 34 8.11 -4.44 -9.75
C SER A 34 7.27 -3.76 -8.66
N ILE A 35 7.78 -2.64 -8.10
CA ILE A 35 7.07 -1.86 -7.08
C ILE A 35 5.76 -1.30 -7.65
N LYS A 36 5.79 -0.76 -8.86
CA LYS A 36 4.60 -0.25 -9.55
C LYS A 36 3.56 -1.34 -9.78
N ALA A 37 3.99 -2.50 -10.27
CA ALA A 37 3.09 -3.64 -10.49
C ALA A 37 2.43 -4.10 -9.18
N GLU A 38 3.19 -4.15 -8.08
CA GLU A 38 2.68 -4.48 -6.76
C GLU A 38 1.73 -3.40 -6.23
N GLY A 39 2.07 -2.11 -6.37
CA GLY A 39 1.20 -0.99 -6.02
C GLY A 39 -0.12 -0.99 -6.77
N ASN A 40 -0.11 -1.33 -8.06
CA ASN A 40 -1.31 -1.51 -8.88
C ASN A 40 -2.16 -2.70 -8.42
N LEU A 41 -1.52 -3.79 -7.99
CA LEU A 41 -2.21 -4.94 -7.41
C LEU A 41 -2.93 -4.54 -6.11
N LEU A 42 -2.24 -3.87 -5.19
CA LEU A 42 -2.83 -3.39 -3.93
C LEU A 42 -3.99 -2.42 -4.20
N TYR A 43 -3.78 -1.45 -5.10
CA TYR A 43 -4.83 -0.51 -5.51
C TYR A 43 -6.06 -1.23 -6.06
N SER A 44 -5.88 -2.28 -6.86
CA SER A 44 -7.01 -3.03 -7.41
C SER A 44 -7.85 -3.71 -6.32
N HIS A 45 -7.23 -4.17 -5.23
CA HIS A 45 -7.93 -4.75 -4.08
C HIS A 45 -8.66 -3.67 -3.28
N GLU A 46 -7.98 -2.58 -2.96
CA GLU A 46 -8.56 -1.49 -2.16
C GLU A 46 -9.73 -0.82 -2.87
N ILE A 47 -9.60 -0.49 -4.15
CA ILE A 47 -10.70 0.16 -4.90
C ILE A 47 -11.90 -0.77 -5.07
N ALA A 48 -11.68 -2.09 -5.19
CA ALA A 48 -12.76 -3.08 -5.22
C ALA A 48 -13.47 -3.15 -3.86
N SER A 49 -12.70 -3.18 -2.76
CA SER A 49 -13.24 -3.15 -1.39
C SER A 49 -14.05 -1.89 -1.14
N TRP A 50 -13.50 -0.73 -1.50
CA TRP A 50 -14.14 0.58 -1.31
C TRP A 50 -15.48 0.65 -2.06
N ASN A 51 -15.44 0.39 -3.38
CA ASN A 51 -16.66 0.44 -4.19
C ASN A 51 -17.73 -0.60 -3.75
N SER A 52 -17.27 -1.78 -3.29
CA SER A 52 -18.19 -2.79 -2.74
C SER A 52 -18.80 -2.33 -1.41
N GLY A 53 -18.02 -1.66 -0.57
CA GLY A 53 -18.49 -1.07 0.68
C GLY A 53 -19.58 -0.04 0.47
N ASP A 54 -19.41 0.85 -0.53
CA ASP A 54 -20.43 1.84 -0.92
C ASP A 54 -21.72 1.17 -1.39
N LEU A 55 -21.62 0.14 -2.24
CA LEU A 55 -22.77 -0.62 -2.73
C LEU A 55 -23.49 -1.37 -1.60
N MET A 56 -22.72 -1.97 -0.69
CA MET A 56 -23.28 -2.64 0.50
C MET A 56 -23.97 -1.65 1.42
N ALA A 57 -23.36 -0.49 1.70
CA ALA A 57 -23.94 0.54 2.56
C ALA A 57 -25.23 1.14 1.97
N ALA A 58 -25.34 1.24 0.65
CA ALA A 58 -26.56 1.67 -0.05
C ALA A 58 -27.71 0.66 0.06
N ASN A 59 -27.44 -0.62 0.39
CA ASN A 59 -28.44 -1.67 0.53
C ASN A 59 -28.71 -1.97 2.02
N LYS A 60 -29.80 -1.40 2.57
CA LYS A 60 -30.14 -1.54 3.99
C LYS A 60 -30.21 -2.99 4.48
N LYS A 61 -30.80 -3.91 3.67
CA LYS A 61 -30.91 -5.33 4.05
C LYS A 61 -29.55 -6.01 4.13
N LEU A 62 -28.63 -5.69 3.20
CA LEU A 62 -27.26 -6.22 3.24
C LEU A 62 -26.47 -5.64 4.40
N HIS A 63 -26.62 -4.35 4.68
CA HIS A 63 -25.93 -3.67 5.77
C HIS A 63 -26.26 -4.29 7.14
N GLU A 64 -27.49 -4.79 7.34
CA GLU A 64 -27.90 -5.43 8.59
C GLU A 64 -27.26 -6.81 8.80
N ILE A 65 -26.98 -7.55 7.73
CA ILE A 65 -26.50 -8.94 7.81
C ILE A 65 -25.00 -9.09 7.52
N ALA A 66 -24.40 -8.17 6.76
CA ALA A 66 -22.98 -8.18 6.43
C ALA A 66 -22.14 -7.63 7.60
N GLN A 67 -21.19 -8.41 8.09
CA GLN A 67 -20.36 -8.03 9.26
C GLN A 67 -18.86 -7.96 8.91
N SER A 68 -18.45 -8.60 7.84
CA SER A 68 -17.05 -8.56 7.38
C SER A 68 -16.99 -8.78 5.88
N TYR A 69 -15.83 -8.49 5.30
CA TYR A 69 -15.60 -8.73 3.87
C TYR A 69 -14.23 -9.33 3.63
N LEU A 70 -14.06 -9.96 2.48
CA LEU A 70 -12.81 -10.44 1.94
C LEU A 70 -12.68 -9.96 0.50
N THR A 71 -11.49 -9.48 0.13
CA THR A 71 -11.19 -9.08 -1.25
C THR A 71 -10.01 -9.89 -1.76
N TYR A 72 -10.15 -10.46 -2.95
CA TYR A 72 -9.14 -11.31 -3.55
C TYR A 72 -9.21 -11.32 -5.07
N LYS A 73 -8.07 -11.61 -5.71
CA LYS A 73 -8.01 -11.79 -7.16
C LYS A 73 -8.60 -13.15 -7.57
N SER A 74 -9.46 -13.14 -8.58
CA SER A 74 -10.07 -14.34 -9.17
C SER A 74 -10.05 -14.23 -10.69
N ASN A 75 -9.14 -14.97 -11.33
CA ASN A 75 -8.84 -14.86 -12.75
C ASN A 75 -8.49 -13.42 -13.17
N ASP A 76 -9.27 -12.83 -14.06
CA ASP A 76 -9.11 -11.46 -14.58
C ASP A 76 -9.89 -10.39 -13.78
N THR A 77 -10.53 -10.78 -12.67
CA THR A 77 -11.30 -9.89 -11.81
C THR A 77 -10.75 -9.83 -10.39
N VAL A 78 -11.09 -8.77 -9.67
CA VAL A 78 -10.97 -8.69 -8.21
C VAL A 78 -12.37 -8.81 -7.63
N LYS A 79 -12.54 -9.74 -6.70
CA LYS A 79 -13.80 -10.02 -6.03
C LYS A 79 -13.79 -9.49 -4.62
N THR A 80 -14.87 -8.88 -4.20
CA THR A 80 -15.18 -8.61 -2.80
C THR A 80 -16.42 -9.40 -2.41
N VAL A 81 -16.30 -10.20 -1.36
CA VAL A 81 -17.43 -10.95 -0.79
C VAL A 81 -17.70 -10.46 0.61
N PHE A 82 -18.98 -10.33 0.97
CA PHE A 82 -19.42 -9.98 2.31
C PHE A 82 -19.90 -11.22 3.04
N LEU A 83 -19.48 -11.34 4.30
CA LEU A 83 -19.79 -12.47 5.15
C LEU A 83 -20.75 -12.03 6.28
N ASN A 84 -21.62 -12.96 6.69
CA ASN A 84 -22.44 -12.80 7.88
C ASN A 84 -21.58 -12.79 9.16
N LYS A 85 -22.22 -12.57 10.32
CA LYS A 85 -21.56 -12.50 11.65
C LYS A 85 -20.73 -13.76 11.95
N ASP A 86 -21.26 -14.93 11.65
CA ASP A 86 -20.58 -16.21 11.95
C ASP A 86 -19.54 -16.59 10.89
N GLN A 87 -19.39 -15.77 9.84
CA GLN A 87 -18.45 -15.96 8.73
C GLN A 87 -18.61 -17.29 7.97
N ASN A 88 -19.78 -17.89 8.06
CA ASN A 88 -20.13 -19.17 7.44
C ASN A 88 -21.04 -19.03 6.22
N LEU A 89 -21.45 -17.78 5.88
CA LEU A 89 -22.34 -17.47 4.78
C LEU A 89 -21.84 -16.22 4.03
N VAL A 90 -21.64 -16.32 2.73
CA VAL A 90 -21.47 -15.18 1.83
C VAL A 90 -22.85 -14.64 1.51
N VAL A 91 -23.09 -13.36 1.82
CA VAL A 91 -24.39 -12.68 1.65
C VAL A 91 -24.42 -11.77 0.44
N ALA A 92 -23.26 -11.36 -0.07
CA ALA A 92 -23.13 -10.61 -1.32
C ALA A 92 -21.73 -10.84 -1.93
N GLU A 93 -21.64 -10.77 -3.25
CA GLU A 93 -20.39 -10.84 -4.02
C GLU A 93 -20.42 -9.78 -5.12
N TYR A 94 -19.35 -9.00 -5.23
CA TYR A 94 -19.09 -8.03 -6.28
C TYR A 94 -17.77 -8.38 -6.99
N SER A 95 -17.79 -8.34 -8.33
CA SER A 95 -16.58 -8.60 -9.14
C SER A 95 -16.26 -7.38 -9.97
N PHE A 96 -14.99 -6.94 -9.94
CA PHE A 96 -14.50 -5.77 -10.66
C PHE A 96 -13.41 -6.17 -11.65
N LYS A 97 -13.34 -5.46 -12.77
CA LYS A 97 -12.32 -5.63 -13.79
C LYS A 97 -11.57 -4.31 -14.00
N ASN A 98 -10.24 -4.37 -14.11
CA ASN A 98 -9.40 -3.20 -14.42
C ASN A 98 -9.63 -1.99 -13.48
N SER A 99 -9.85 -2.24 -12.20
CA SER A 99 -10.07 -1.20 -11.17
C SER A 99 -11.23 -0.25 -11.48
N GLN A 100 -12.24 -0.72 -12.21
CA GLN A 100 -13.45 0.06 -12.53
C GLN A 100 -14.28 0.33 -11.28
N ARG A 101 -15.01 1.45 -11.27
CA ARG A 101 -15.90 1.80 -10.15
C ARG A 101 -17.15 0.93 -10.08
N LYS A 102 -17.68 0.50 -11.24
CA LYS A 102 -18.86 -0.37 -11.30
C LYS A 102 -18.44 -1.82 -11.38
N PRO A 103 -19.06 -2.73 -10.61
CA PRO A 103 -18.81 -4.14 -10.74
C PRO A 103 -19.28 -4.65 -12.11
N VAL A 104 -18.53 -5.60 -12.68
CA VAL A 104 -18.93 -6.32 -13.90
C VAL A 104 -19.89 -7.46 -13.58
N ARG A 105 -19.97 -7.85 -12.31
CA ARG A 105 -20.90 -8.86 -11.82
C ARG A 105 -21.26 -8.58 -10.36
N GLU A 106 -22.54 -8.74 -10.04
CA GLU A 106 -23.08 -8.74 -8.69
C GLU A 106 -23.83 -10.04 -8.44
N ASN A 107 -23.68 -10.59 -7.24
CA ASN A 107 -24.43 -11.78 -6.83
C ASN A 107 -24.88 -11.63 -5.37
N MET A 108 -26.19 -11.63 -5.17
CA MET A 108 -26.85 -11.52 -3.87
C MET A 108 -27.39 -12.86 -3.39
N GLN A 109 -27.10 -13.96 -4.11
CA GLN A 109 -27.49 -15.29 -3.69
C GLN A 109 -26.59 -15.75 -2.55
N HIS A 110 -27.19 -16.06 -1.42
CA HIS A 110 -26.48 -16.57 -0.28
C HIS A 110 -25.85 -17.93 -0.58
N ARG A 111 -24.60 -18.10 -0.19
CA ARG A 111 -23.84 -19.34 -0.39
C ARG A 111 -22.80 -19.57 0.71
N LYS A 112 -22.37 -20.80 0.87
CA LYS A 112 -21.20 -21.07 1.72
C LYS A 112 -19.92 -20.47 1.11
N PRO A 113 -18.96 -20.01 1.95
CA PRO A 113 -17.65 -19.61 1.47
C PRO A 113 -16.96 -20.76 0.73
N ASN A 114 -16.28 -20.44 -0.38
CA ASN A 114 -15.44 -21.41 -1.10
C ASN A 114 -14.08 -21.59 -0.40
N GLN A 115 -13.26 -22.51 -0.88
CA GLN A 115 -11.96 -22.83 -0.24
C GLN A 115 -10.99 -21.64 -0.22
N THR A 116 -10.96 -20.80 -1.26
CA THR A 116 -10.12 -19.60 -1.30
C THR A 116 -10.56 -18.60 -0.23
N GLU A 117 -11.86 -18.38 -0.07
CA GLU A 117 -12.44 -17.49 0.92
C GLU A 117 -12.19 -17.99 2.36
N LEU A 118 -12.33 -19.30 2.57
CA LEU A 118 -12.02 -19.94 3.87
C LEU A 118 -10.53 -19.76 4.21
N ASN A 119 -9.65 -19.98 3.25
CA ASN A 119 -8.20 -19.83 3.46
C ASN A 119 -7.84 -18.36 3.79
N ILE A 120 -8.31 -17.41 2.97
CA ILE A 120 -8.03 -15.97 3.19
C ILE A 120 -8.58 -15.53 4.55
N ASN A 121 -9.77 -15.98 4.93
CA ASN A 121 -10.36 -15.64 6.22
C ASN A 121 -9.56 -16.22 7.39
N LYS A 122 -9.08 -17.47 7.26
CA LYS A 122 -8.17 -18.10 8.23
C LYS A 122 -6.88 -17.29 8.37
N ILE A 123 -6.21 -16.95 7.25
CA ILE A 123 -4.99 -16.14 7.26
C ILE A 123 -5.24 -14.81 7.94
N ARG A 124 -6.31 -14.10 7.56
CA ARG A 124 -6.69 -12.82 8.17
C ARG A 124 -6.84 -12.92 9.69
N SER A 125 -7.62 -13.88 10.18
CA SER A 125 -7.88 -14.08 11.60
C SER A 125 -6.60 -14.43 12.36
N THR A 126 -5.77 -15.33 11.80
CA THR A 126 -4.50 -15.75 12.40
C THR A 126 -3.50 -14.59 12.46
N VAL A 127 -3.40 -13.78 11.39
CA VAL A 127 -2.52 -12.59 11.40
C VAL A 127 -3.00 -11.58 12.44
N ILE A 128 -4.28 -11.20 12.41
CA ILE A 128 -4.85 -10.21 13.35
C ILE A 128 -4.58 -10.62 14.82
N SER A 129 -4.71 -11.90 15.17
CA SER A 129 -4.43 -12.37 16.52
C SER A 129 -2.96 -12.22 16.96
N GLN A 130 -2.02 -12.15 16.00
CA GLN A 130 -0.58 -11.96 16.26
C GLN A 130 -0.18 -10.49 16.33
N LEU A 131 -0.95 -9.58 15.70
CA LEU A 131 -0.58 -8.15 15.60
C LEU A 131 -0.59 -7.42 16.96
N SER A 132 -1.20 -7.98 17.99
CA SER A 132 -1.15 -7.46 19.36
C SER A 132 0.21 -7.64 20.04
N ASP A 133 1.10 -8.48 19.48
CA ASP A 133 2.47 -8.64 19.98
C ASP A 133 3.26 -7.34 19.74
N PRO A 134 3.80 -6.71 20.81
CA PRO A 134 4.51 -5.42 20.72
C PRO A 134 5.70 -5.42 19.74
N LYS A 135 6.26 -6.59 19.45
CA LYS A 135 7.41 -6.69 18.50
C LYS A 135 7.07 -6.23 17.09
N TYR A 136 5.79 -6.23 16.71
CA TYR A 136 5.36 -5.78 15.36
C TYR A 136 5.12 -4.28 15.28
N GLU A 137 5.04 -3.58 16.42
CA GLU A 137 4.84 -2.14 16.51
C GLU A 137 3.65 -1.63 15.67
N VAL A 138 2.59 -2.44 15.55
CA VAL A 138 1.39 -2.06 14.81
C VAL A 138 0.54 -1.15 15.66
N GLY A 139 0.33 0.07 15.19
CA GLY A 139 -0.52 1.06 15.82
C GLY A 139 -1.54 1.63 14.86
N VAL A 140 -2.70 2.04 15.37
CA VAL A 140 -3.75 2.71 14.60
C VAL A 140 -3.85 4.15 15.10
N PRO A 141 -3.36 5.15 14.34
CA PRO A 141 -3.48 6.55 14.73
C PRO A 141 -4.94 6.98 14.81
N GLU A 142 -5.23 7.92 15.72
CA GLU A 142 -6.58 8.48 15.87
C GLU A 142 -7.09 9.11 14.56
N GLY A 143 -8.34 8.83 14.22
CA GLY A 143 -8.98 9.28 12.96
C GLY A 143 -8.61 8.48 11.72
N TYR A 144 -7.88 7.37 11.90
CA TYR A 144 -7.49 6.46 10.83
C TYR A 144 -7.88 5.02 11.18
N ASN A 145 -7.86 4.17 10.18
CA ASN A 145 -7.99 2.71 10.30
C ASN A 145 -6.84 2.04 9.52
N LEU A 146 -6.66 0.76 9.71
CA LEU A 146 -5.75 -0.06 8.90
C LEU A 146 -6.57 -1.04 8.07
N ASN A 147 -6.51 -0.88 6.76
CA ASN A 147 -7.06 -1.83 5.80
C ASN A 147 -6.09 -3.01 5.65
N ILE A 148 -6.63 -4.21 5.54
CA ILE A 148 -5.85 -5.43 5.37
C ILE A 148 -6.03 -5.98 3.96
N ILE A 149 -4.92 -6.19 3.25
CA ILE A 149 -4.89 -6.81 1.91
C ILE A 149 -4.07 -8.09 2.00
N ILE A 150 -4.66 -9.19 1.53
CA ILE A 150 -4.02 -10.51 1.57
C ILE A 150 -3.81 -10.99 0.14
N VAL A 151 -2.54 -11.19 -0.22
CA VAL A 151 -2.12 -11.63 -1.56
C VAL A 151 -1.41 -12.97 -1.45
N PRO A 152 -1.91 -14.04 -2.08
CA PRO A 152 -1.19 -15.31 -2.14
C PRO A 152 0.12 -15.19 -2.92
N ILE A 153 1.19 -15.81 -2.43
CA ILE A 153 2.48 -15.94 -3.10
C ILE A 153 2.97 -17.40 -2.94
N ASN A 154 2.92 -18.17 -4.01
CA ASN A 154 3.18 -19.61 -3.95
C ASN A 154 2.33 -20.29 -2.86
N GLU A 155 2.96 -20.90 -1.86
CA GLU A 155 2.27 -21.52 -0.71
C GLU A 155 2.09 -20.57 0.49
N ASN A 156 2.55 -19.32 0.40
CA ASN A 156 2.57 -18.34 1.47
C ASN A 156 1.65 -17.16 1.13
N TYR A 157 1.60 -16.15 2.04
CA TYR A 157 0.84 -14.93 1.81
C TYR A 157 1.65 -13.68 2.15
N LYS A 158 1.47 -12.64 1.34
CA LYS A 158 1.77 -11.26 1.70
C LYS A 158 0.52 -10.65 2.33
N VAL A 159 0.66 -10.11 3.52
CA VAL A 159 -0.41 -9.40 4.23
C VAL A 159 0.04 -7.96 4.42
N TYR A 160 -0.63 -7.05 3.76
CA TYR A 160 -0.38 -5.61 3.89
C TYR A 160 -1.37 -5.00 4.87
N LEU A 161 -0.88 -4.07 5.68
CA LEU A 161 -1.71 -3.13 6.42
C LEU A 161 -1.43 -1.74 5.87
N ILE A 162 -2.49 -1.06 5.42
CA ILE A 162 -2.40 0.26 4.79
C ILE A 162 -3.39 1.20 5.50
N PRO A 163 -2.97 2.42 5.90
CA PRO A 163 -3.87 3.35 6.55
C PRO A 163 -4.96 3.82 5.59
N GLY A 164 -6.17 3.92 6.13
CA GLY A 164 -7.33 4.52 5.51
C GLY A 164 -7.92 5.61 6.37
N THR A 165 -8.62 6.57 5.76
CA THR A 165 -9.34 7.62 6.46
C THR A 165 -10.59 8.02 5.70
N SER A 166 -11.62 8.43 6.44
CA SER A 166 -12.82 9.10 5.91
C SER A 166 -12.69 10.63 5.88
N GLN A 167 -11.56 11.17 6.35
CA GLN A 167 -11.33 12.61 6.36
C GLN A 167 -11.16 13.12 4.94
N SER A 168 -11.95 14.15 4.58
CA SER A 168 -11.87 14.80 3.28
C SER A 168 -10.55 15.56 3.12
N GLY A 169 -9.95 15.53 1.93
CA GLY A 169 -8.75 16.30 1.63
C GLY A 169 -7.47 15.80 2.31
N VAL A 170 -7.40 14.54 2.72
CA VAL A 170 -6.22 13.93 3.33
C VAL A 170 -5.79 12.71 2.52
N ILE A 171 -4.49 12.63 2.22
CA ILE A 171 -3.85 11.41 1.69
C ILE A 171 -3.03 10.80 2.81
N PRO A 172 -3.38 9.61 3.33
CA PRO A 172 -2.77 9.02 4.53
C PRO A 172 -1.54 8.18 4.17
N PHE A 173 -0.42 8.80 3.82
CA PHE A 173 0.85 8.07 3.62
C PHE A 173 1.42 7.54 4.93
N GLY A 174 2.23 6.50 4.82
CA GLY A 174 2.97 5.92 5.94
C GLY A 174 2.12 5.05 6.86
N ASN A 175 2.68 4.66 8.02
CA ASN A 175 2.07 3.72 8.97
C ASN A 175 1.59 2.42 8.31
N ASP A 176 2.39 1.89 7.42
CA ASP A 176 2.10 0.79 6.53
C ASP A 176 3.08 -0.37 6.76
N TYR A 177 2.57 -1.57 6.63
CA TYR A 177 3.28 -2.79 7.01
C TYR A 177 3.09 -3.88 5.97
N LEU A 178 4.11 -4.73 5.83
CA LEU A 178 4.06 -5.98 5.11
C LEU A 178 4.42 -7.12 6.07
N PHE A 179 3.58 -8.12 6.14
CA PHE A 179 3.85 -9.39 6.81
C PHE A 179 3.90 -10.51 5.78
N ILE A 180 4.92 -11.35 5.87
CA ILE A 180 4.95 -12.62 5.15
C ILE A 180 4.49 -13.69 6.11
N THR A 181 3.55 -14.52 5.67
CA THR A 181 3.06 -15.64 6.48
C THR A 181 3.24 -16.97 5.75
N ASP A 182 3.29 -18.03 6.51
CA ASP A 182 3.11 -19.38 5.96
C ASP A 182 1.63 -19.61 5.56
N LYS A 183 1.34 -20.81 5.06
CA LYS A 183 0.00 -21.23 4.63
C LYS A 183 -1.03 -21.35 5.77
N GLU A 184 -0.59 -21.36 7.02
CA GLU A 184 -1.43 -21.36 8.22
C GLU A 184 -1.68 -19.94 8.76
N GLY A 185 -0.99 -18.93 8.24
CA GLY A 185 -1.10 -17.52 8.66
C GLY A 185 -0.12 -17.14 9.78
N LYS A 186 0.84 -17.99 10.14
CA LYS A 186 1.89 -17.64 11.08
C LYS A 186 2.85 -16.66 10.42
N ILE A 187 3.09 -15.52 11.07
CA ILE A 187 4.01 -14.50 10.56
C ILE A 187 5.44 -15.03 10.62
N THR A 188 6.12 -15.07 9.47
CA THR A 188 7.50 -15.53 9.31
C THR A 188 8.49 -14.38 9.14
N SER A 189 8.04 -13.26 8.59
CA SER A 189 8.80 -12.01 8.53
C SER A 189 7.88 -10.81 8.42
N ASN A 190 8.40 -9.64 8.76
CA ASN A 190 7.68 -8.39 8.64
C ASN A 190 8.60 -7.25 8.19
N GLN A 191 7.99 -6.25 7.56
CA GLN A 191 8.62 -5.00 7.15
C GLN A 191 7.68 -3.85 7.47
N ARG A 192 8.21 -2.80 8.07
CA ARG A 192 7.54 -1.51 8.20
C ARG A 192 8.15 -0.56 7.17
N PHE A 193 7.34 0.00 6.27
CA PHE A 193 7.86 0.87 5.21
C PHE A 193 8.18 2.26 5.72
N HIS A 194 7.33 2.82 6.59
CA HIS A 194 7.48 4.15 7.19
C HIS A 194 7.48 4.07 8.72
N SER A 195 8.22 4.97 9.37
CA SER A 195 8.29 5.02 10.83
C SER A 195 7.02 5.55 11.51
N ARG A 196 6.15 6.23 10.75
CA ARG A 196 4.92 6.86 11.25
C ARG A 196 3.94 7.14 10.11
N LEU A 197 2.73 7.56 10.48
CA LEU A 197 1.79 8.16 9.56
C LEU A 197 2.31 9.52 9.07
N ILE A 198 2.14 9.81 7.77
CA ILE A 198 2.60 11.02 7.09
C ILE A 198 1.41 11.58 6.29
N PRO A 199 0.40 12.19 6.94
CA PRO A 199 -0.77 12.68 6.22
C PRO A 199 -0.41 13.89 5.37
N ALA A 200 -0.81 13.88 4.10
CA ALA A 200 -0.75 15.04 3.22
C ALA A 200 -2.13 15.71 3.19
N PHE A 201 -2.24 16.87 3.85
CA PHE A 201 -3.46 17.69 3.83
C PHE A 201 -3.49 18.49 2.54
N THR A 202 -4.45 18.21 1.66
CA THR A 202 -4.50 18.77 0.30
C THR A 202 -5.22 20.13 0.24
N GLN A 203 -5.90 20.51 1.32
CA GLN A 203 -6.57 21.80 1.51
C GLN A 203 -6.31 22.30 2.93
N GLY A 204 -6.11 23.60 3.09
CA GLY A 204 -5.87 24.22 4.38
C GLY A 204 -6.04 25.75 4.29
N GLU A 205 -5.86 26.45 5.42
CA GLU A 205 -5.96 27.90 5.50
C GLU A 205 -5.01 28.62 4.54
N ASN A 206 -3.87 28.01 4.22
CA ASN A 206 -2.83 28.58 3.34
C ASN A 206 -3.03 28.20 1.85
N GLY A 207 -4.17 27.61 1.48
CA GLY A 207 -4.48 27.26 0.10
C GLY A 207 -4.48 25.75 -0.19
N THR A 208 -4.37 25.42 -1.50
CA THR A 208 -4.38 24.04 -1.99
C THR A 208 -2.96 23.54 -2.15
N LEU A 209 -2.67 22.33 -1.65
CA LEU A 209 -1.40 21.66 -1.87
C LEU A 209 -1.23 21.35 -3.36
N THR A 210 -0.13 21.77 -3.95
CA THR A 210 0.21 21.52 -5.35
C THR A 210 1.16 20.35 -5.54
N MET A 211 1.87 19.95 -4.47
CA MET A 211 2.82 18.85 -4.46
C MET A 211 2.87 18.19 -3.08
N ALA A 212 2.97 16.88 -3.03
CA ALA A 212 3.24 16.12 -1.82
C ALA A 212 4.64 15.48 -1.91
N THR A 213 5.41 15.59 -0.84
CA THR A 213 6.74 14.96 -0.75
C THR A 213 6.96 14.43 0.66
N HIS A 214 7.55 13.22 0.76
CA HIS A 214 8.03 12.68 2.02
C HIS A 214 9.36 11.92 1.82
N SER A 215 10.01 11.56 2.93
CA SER A 215 11.28 10.84 2.91
C SER A 215 11.10 9.42 3.38
N HIS A 216 11.82 8.48 2.77
CA HIS A 216 11.89 7.09 3.20
C HIS A 216 13.02 6.83 4.20
N LEU A 217 12.92 5.70 4.89
CA LEU A 217 14.00 5.19 5.73
C LEU A 217 15.18 4.75 4.85
N ARG A 218 16.40 4.85 5.37
CA ARG A 218 17.59 4.34 4.65
C ARG A 218 17.50 2.83 4.36
N THR A 219 16.79 2.09 5.20
CA THR A 219 16.51 0.65 5.03
C THR A 219 15.49 0.34 3.95
N ASN A 220 14.66 1.33 3.57
CA ASN A 220 13.64 1.24 2.52
C ASN A 220 13.90 2.32 1.46
N PRO A 221 14.94 2.17 0.63
CA PRO A 221 15.43 3.27 -0.21
C PRO A 221 14.54 3.60 -1.42
N PHE A 222 13.59 2.76 -1.77
CA PHE A 222 12.69 2.98 -2.90
C PHE A 222 11.32 3.46 -2.42
N ILE A 223 10.60 4.16 -3.30
CA ILE A 223 9.15 4.35 -3.18
C ILE A 223 8.48 3.00 -2.91
N SER A 224 7.45 2.95 -2.09
CA SER A 224 6.78 1.69 -1.74
C SER A 224 5.56 1.41 -2.62
N ALA A 225 5.18 0.13 -2.70
CA ALA A 225 3.92 -0.27 -3.32
C ALA A 225 2.71 0.30 -2.58
N THR A 226 2.82 0.49 -1.26
CA THR A 226 1.78 1.08 -0.42
C THR A 226 1.61 2.57 -0.68
N ASP A 227 2.69 3.33 -0.95
CA ASP A 227 2.59 4.74 -1.37
C ASP A 227 1.80 4.87 -2.68
N ILE A 228 2.12 4.03 -3.67
CA ILE A 228 1.43 4.03 -4.97
C ILE A 228 -0.04 3.69 -4.79
N CYS A 229 -0.36 2.66 -4.01
CA CYS A 229 -1.74 2.27 -3.70
C CYS A 229 -2.49 3.43 -3.04
N THR A 230 -1.96 3.99 -1.96
CA THR A 230 -2.56 5.10 -1.21
C THR A 230 -2.76 6.31 -2.11
N PHE A 231 -1.76 6.70 -2.89
CA PHE A 231 -1.89 7.85 -3.77
C PHE A 231 -2.95 7.63 -4.84
N LYS A 232 -2.99 6.46 -5.50
CA LYS A 232 -4.03 6.13 -6.50
C LYS A 232 -5.45 6.16 -5.95
N LEU A 233 -5.63 5.80 -4.67
CA LEU A 233 -6.95 5.85 -4.01
C LEU A 233 -7.42 7.27 -3.75
N TYR A 234 -6.55 8.11 -3.21
CA TYR A 234 -6.94 9.42 -2.65
C TYR A 234 -6.68 10.59 -3.61
N ALA A 235 -5.65 10.55 -4.47
CA ALA A 235 -5.32 11.63 -5.39
C ALA A 235 -6.48 12.05 -6.31
N PRO A 236 -7.32 11.12 -6.83
CA PRO A 236 -8.49 11.50 -7.64
C PRO A 236 -9.52 12.36 -6.92
N LEU A 237 -9.49 12.42 -5.58
CA LEU A 237 -10.34 13.27 -4.74
C LEU A 237 -9.71 14.65 -4.46
N THR A 238 -8.54 14.92 -5.03
CA THR A 238 -7.72 16.11 -4.82
C THR A 238 -7.31 16.72 -6.17
N LYS A 239 -6.49 17.78 -6.12
CA LYS A 239 -5.87 18.37 -7.31
C LYS A 239 -4.47 17.81 -7.60
N LEU A 240 -3.96 16.92 -6.76
CA LEU A 240 -2.63 16.33 -6.94
C LEU A 240 -2.65 15.27 -8.04
N GLU A 241 -1.72 15.37 -8.97
CA GLU A 241 -1.50 14.35 -10.01
C GLU A 241 -0.26 13.51 -9.74
N GLU A 242 0.65 14.02 -8.92
CA GLU A 242 1.92 13.36 -8.60
C GLU A 242 2.36 13.64 -7.17
N PHE A 243 3.25 12.79 -6.67
CA PHE A 243 3.98 12.98 -5.42
C PHE A 243 5.41 12.49 -5.58
N SER A 244 6.29 12.92 -4.68
CA SER A 244 7.70 12.56 -4.69
C SER A 244 8.13 11.91 -3.39
N VAL A 245 8.96 10.88 -3.48
CA VAL A 245 9.62 10.24 -2.35
C VAL A 245 11.11 10.54 -2.40
N TYR A 246 11.65 11.15 -1.36
CA TYR A 246 13.09 11.31 -1.21
C TYR A 246 13.72 10.05 -0.62
N SER A 247 14.75 9.55 -1.26
CA SER A 247 15.57 8.45 -0.78
C SER A 247 16.89 8.96 -0.18
N PRO A 248 17.05 9.03 1.14
CA PRO A 248 18.33 9.43 1.76
C PRO A 248 19.47 8.44 1.49
N ALA A 249 19.14 7.20 1.16
CA ALA A 249 20.13 6.17 0.84
C ALA A 249 20.67 6.27 -0.58
N LEU A 250 19.87 6.81 -1.52
CA LEU A 250 20.22 6.93 -2.94
C LEU A 250 20.52 8.38 -3.35
N GLY A 251 20.15 9.37 -2.51
CA GLY A 251 20.34 10.80 -2.80
C GLY A 251 19.50 11.31 -3.97
N ILE A 252 18.33 10.72 -4.21
CA ILE A 252 17.43 11.05 -5.32
C ILE A 252 15.99 11.11 -4.86
N TYR A 253 15.15 11.71 -5.70
CA TYR A 253 13.69 11.60 -5.61
C TYR A 253 13.17 10.56 -6.61
N MET A 254 12.09 9.90 -6.24
CA MET A 254 11.26 9.07 -7.12
C MET A 254 9.89 9.71 -7.18
N LYS A 255 9.52 10.24 -8.34
CA LYS A 255 8.26 10.93 -8.59
C LYS A 255 7.28 9.98 -9.26
N TYR A 256 6.14 9.77 -8.63
CA TYR A 256 5.06 8.95 -9.18
C TYR A 256 3.91 9.84 -9.68
N ASN A 257 3.49 9.61 -10.93
CA ASN A 257 2.32 10.24 -11.52
C ASN A 257 1.23 9.18 -11.75
N TYR A 258 0.06 9.33 -11.08
CA TYR A 258 -0.98 8.32 -11.12
C TYR A 258 -1.76 8.27 -12.44
N LYS A 259 -1.81 9.39 -13.20
CA LYS A 259 -2.48 9.44 -14.51
C LYS A 259 -1.67 8.73 -15.59
N LYS A 260 -0.35 8.91 -15.54
CA LYS A 260 0.60 8.24 -16.46
C LYS A 260 0.97 6.84 -15.99
N ASP A 261 0.70 6.50 -14.73
CA ASP A 261 1.15 5.28 -14.04
C ASP A 261 2.67 5.07 -14.22
N SER A 262 3.44 6.13 -14.01
CA SER A 262 4.91 6.14 -14.19
C SER A 262 5.62 6.59 -12.93
N ILE A 263 6.83 6.03 -12.72
CA ILE A 263 7.78 6.48 -11.71
C ILE A 263 9.00 7.02 -12.44
N GLU A 264 9.40 8.23 -12.11
CA GLU A 264 10.57 8.91 -12.68
C GLU A 264 11.61 9.16 -11.58
N LYS A 265 12.88 8.89 -11.90
CA LYS A 265 14.03 9.25 -11.08
C LYS A 265 14.41 10.71 -11.37
N THR A 266 14.53 11.53 -10.32
CA THR A 266 14.93 12.94 -10.45
C THR A 266 15.83 13.37 -9.29
N LYS A 267 16.59 14.42 -9.49
CA LYS A 267 17.35 15.11 -8.42
C LYS A 267 16.54 16.24 -7.78
N ASP A 268 15.46 16.66 -8.44
CA ASP A 268 14.59 17.73 -8.00
C ASP A 268 13.20 17.18 -7.67
N PRO A 269 12.60 17.55 -6.53
CA PRO A 269 11.22 17.14 -6.18
C PRO A 269 10.14 17.77 -7.08
N LEU A 270 10.44 18.92 -7.71
CA LEU A 270 9.52 19.72 -8.52
C LEU A 270 9.41 19.23 -9.96
#